data_6231c4687cb438aa0ffab3706970b4cd
#
_entry.id   6231c4687cb438aa0ffab3706970b4cd
#
_cell.length_a   1.000
_cell.length_b   1.000
_cell.length_c   1.000
_cell.angle_alpha   90.00
_cell.angle_beta   90.00
_cell.angle_gamma   90.00
#
_symmetry.space_group_name_H-M   'P 1'
#
loop_
_entity.id
_entity.type
_entity.pdbx_description
1 polymer ?
#
loop_
_entity_poly.entity_id
_entity_poly.type
_entity_poly.pdbx_seq_one_letter_code
_entity_poly.pdbx_strand_id
1 'polypeptide(L)'
;MFKLFKKDAKEKTLMWISRGTVIAVAVIAYIIALDPNSSVMGLVSYAWAGLGAAFGPAMLLSLFWKRMTMNGAVAGIISGGASVVIWETIPMIPADGAFVSLSAATGIYSLLPAFIIALAAVIIVSLCTKVDRQKVDELFARANAKETEAQAIGE
;
A
#
# COMPACT_ATOMS: atom_id res chain seq x y z
N MET A 1 1.07 13.58 9.50
CA MET A 1 2.35 12.96 9.87
C MET A 1 3.17 13.83 10.82
N PHE A 2 3.46 15.08 10.52
CA PHE A 2 4.32 15.93 11.37
C PHE A 2 3.77 16.20 12.80
N LYS A 3 2.46 16.27 12.99
CA LYS A 3 1.82 16.39 14.32
C LYS A 3 2.02 15.14 15.22
N LEU A 4 2.32 13.98 14.67
CA LEU A 4 2.62 12.76 15.45
C LEU A 4 4.02 12.82 16.09
N PHE A 5 4.96 13.58 15.50
CA PHE A 5 6.32 13.70 16.00
C PHE A 5 6.57 14.95 16.85
N LYS A 6 5.73 15.99 16.73
CA LYS A 6 5.88 17.23 17.48
C LYS A 6 4.53 17.84 17.84
N LYS A 7 4.08 17.62 19.08
CA LYS A 7 2.77 18.02 19.62
C LYS A 7 2.49 19.54 19.63
N ASP A 8 3.54 20.36 19.56
CA ASP A 8 3.48 21.82 19.67
C ASP A 8 3.96 22.56 18.40
N ALA A 9 3.77 21.98 17.22
CA ALA A 9 4.14 22.69 15.99
C ALA A 9 3.19 23.87 15.74
N LYS A 10 3.73 25.10 15.72
CA LYS A 10 2.98 26.31 15.37
C LYS A 10 2.35 26.14 13.98
N GLU A 11 1.15 26.64 13.78
CA GLU A 11 0.41 26.55 12.51
C GLU A 11 1.23 27.03 11.30
N LYS A 12 2.04 28.07 11.47
CA LYS A 12 2.97 28.57 10.44
C LYS A 12 3.99 27.51 10.00
N THR A 13 4.52 26.72 10.92
CA THR A 13 5.48 25.66 10.60
C THR A 13 4.82 24.52 9.79
N LEU A 14 3.60 24.15 10.14
CA LEU A 14 2.81 23.17 9.39
C LEU A 14 2.53 23.63 7.96
N MET A 15 2.18 24.92 7.80
CA MET A 15 1.91 25.49 6.49
C MET A 15 3.18 25.53 5.61
N TRP A 16 4.32 25.88 6.16
CA TRP A 16 5.59 25.89 5.41
C TRP A 16 6.04 24.46 5.01
N ILE A 17 5.86 23.48 5.90
CA ILE A 17 6.16 22.08 5.59
C ILE A 17 5.24 21.56 4.49
N SER A 18 3.95 21.84 4.55
CA SER A 18 2.99 21.44 3.52
C SER A 18 3.36 22.04 2.15
N ARG A 19 3.67 23.34 2.11
CA ARG A 19 4.11 24.00 0.87
C ARG A 19 5.41 23.39 0.35
N GLY A 20 6.40 23.15 1.23
CA GLY A 20 7.66 22.50 0.85
C GLY A 20 7.44 21.10 0.28
N THR A 21 6.55 20.31 0.86
CA THR A 21 6.20 18.97 0.36
C THR A 21 5.55 19.05 -1.01
N VAL A 22 4.61 19.97 -1.23
CA VAL A 22 3.97 20.14 -2.55
C VAL A 22 5.00 20.53 -3.61
N ILE A 23 5.90 21.46 -3.31
CA ILE A 23 6.97 21.87 -4.24
C ILE A 23 7.88 20.68 -4.53
N ALA A 24 8.30 19.93 -3.52
CA ALA A 24 9.15 18.76 -3.71
C ALA A 24 8.49 17.70 -4.61
N VAL A 25 7.22 17.40 -4.38
CA VAL A 25 6.45 16.47 -5.22
C VAL A 25 6.33 17.01 -6.65
N ALA A 26 6.05 18.30 -6.83
CA ALA A 26 5.95 18.92 -8.15
C ALA A 26 7.28 18.86 -8.93
N VAL A 27 8.41 19.09 -8.25
CA VAL A 27 9.74 18.98 -8.88
C VAL A 27 10.03 17.54 -9.29
N ILE A 28 9.74 16.55 -8.45
CA ILE A 28 9.91 15.13 -8.78
C ILE A 28 9.02 14.75 -9.97
N ALA A 29 7.75 15.14 -9.96
CA ALA A 29 6.83 14.89 -11.06
C ALA A 29 7.31 15.54 -12.38
N TYR A 30 7.84 16.76 -12.30
CA TYR A 30 8.40 17.45 -13.46
C TYR A 30 9.60 16.70 -14.03
N ILE A 31 10.52 16.24 -13.19
CA ILE A 31 11.70 15.47 -13.62
C ILE A 31 11.27 14.17 -14.34
N ILE A 32 10.26 13.47 -13.80
CA ILE A 32 9.73 12.25 -14.42
C ILE A 32 9.06 12.56 -15.77
N ALA A 33 8.37 13.70 -15.86
CA ALA A 33 7.69 14.12 -17.09
C ALA A 33 8.66 14.56 -18.22
N LEU A 34 9.91 14.84 -17.89
CA LEU A 34 10.94 15.16 -18.90
C LEU A 34 11.44 13.94 -19.69
N ASP A 35 11.15 12.72 -19.23
CA ASP A 35 11.51 11.51 -19.98
C ASP A 35 10.58 11.34 -21.19
N PRO A 36 11.09 11.39 -22.43
CA PRO A 36 10.31 11.28 -23.65
C PRO A 36 9.59 9.91 -23.81
N ASN A 37 10.10 8.87 -23.11
CA ASN A 37 9.53 7.53 -23.13
C ASN A 37 8.49 7.32 -22.02
N SER A 38 8.31 8.27 -21.12
CA SER A 38 7.32 8.18 -20.07
C SER A 38 5.91 8.38 -20.63
N SER A 39 5.11 7.32 -20.59
CA SER A 39 3.69 7.42 -20.89
C SER A 39 2.94 7.83 -19.62
N VAL A 40 2.12 8.88 -19.69
CA VAL A 40 1.24 9.28 -18.57
C VAL A 40 0.35 8.11 -18.14
N MET A 41 -0.16 7.34 -19.11
CA MET A 41 -0.96 6.15 -18.83
C MET A 41 -0.14 5.06 -18.12
N GLY A 42 1.10 4.87 -18.52
CA GLY A 42 2.04 3.94 -17.83
C GLY A 42 2.30 4.34 -16.40
N LEU A 43 2.58 5.61 -16.14
CA LEU A 43 2.80 6.13 -14.78
C LEU A 43 1.56 5.98 -13.89
N VAL A 44 0.38 6.28 -14.43
CA VAL A 44 -0.89 6.11 -13.70
C VAL A 44 -1.13 4.63 -13.40
N SER A 45 -0.94 3.74 -14.39
CA SER A 45 -1.09 2.29 -14.19
C SER A 45 -0.12 1.75 -13.15
N TYR A 46 1.14 2.20 -13.16
CA TYR A 46 2.15 1.84 -12.17
C TYR A 46 1.75 2.29 -10.74
N ALA A 47 1.26 3.53 -10.60
CA ALA A 47 0.79 4.04 -9.31
C ALA A 47 -0.41 3.25 -8.78
N TRP A 48 -1.38 2.92 -9.65
CA TRP A 48 -2.53 2.08 -9.30
C TRP A 48 -2.12 0.66 -8.91
N ALA A 49 -1.17 0.07 -9.64
CA ALA A 49 -0.63 -1.24 -9.28
C ALA A 49 0.02 -1.23 -7.89
N GLY A 50 0.82 -0.20 -7.60
CA GLY A 50 1.46 -0.04 -6.29
C GLY A 50 0.46 0.10 -5.14
N LEU A 51 -0.53 0.99 -5.30
CA LEU A 51 -1.59 1.17 -4.30
C LEU A 51 -2.45 -0.08 -4.15
N GLY A 52 -2.89 -0.68 -5.25
CA GLY A 52 -3.72 -1.88 -5.24
C GLY A 52 -3.03 -3.08 -4.61
N ALA A 53 -1.77 -3.32 -4.95
CA ALA A 53 -0.98 -4.42 -4.39
C ALA A 53 -0.60 -4.21 -2.92
N ALA A 54 -0.34 -2.96 -2.51
CA ALA A 54 0.02 -2.66 -1.12
C ALA A 54 -1.18 -2.72 -0.18
N PHE A 55 -2.28 -2.06 -0.53
CA PHE A 55 -3.43 -1.92 0.38
C PHE A 55 -4.51 -2.99 0.17
N GLY A 56 -4.68 -3.52 -1.04
CA GLY A 56 -5.73 -4.48 -1.36
C GLY A 56 -5.74 -5.71 -0.44
N PRO A 57 -4.65 -6.48 -0.36
CA PRO A 57 -4.57 -7.64 0.51
C PRO A 57 -4.76 -7.32 1.99
N ALA A 58 -4.19 -6.18 2.45
CA ALA A 58 -4.31 -5.74 3.83
C ALA A 58 -5.77 -5.41 4.19
N MET A 59 -6.49 -4.68 3.32
CA MET A 59 -7.89 -4.35 3.53
C MET A 59 -8.79 -5.60 3.48
N LEU A 60 -8.61 -6.45 2.47
CA LEU A 60 -9.41 -7.68 2.35
C LEU A 60 -9.26 -8.56 3.59
N LEU A 61 -8.03 -8.83 4.01
CA LEU A 61 -7.79 -9.69 5.17
C LEU A 61 -8.21 -9.02 6.48
N SER A 62 -8.17 -7.71 6.60
CA SER A 62 -8.65 -7.01 7.80
C SER A 62 -10.16 -7.14 7.99
N LEU A 63 -10.93 -7.23 6.90
CA LEU A 63 -12.39 -7.38 6.93
C LEU A 63 -12.82 -8.83 7.16
N PHE A 64 -12.14 -9.79 6.52
CA PHE A 64 -12.59 -11.18 6.50
C PHE A 64 -11.82 -12.10 7.46
N TRP A 65 -10.63 -11.69 7.92
CA TRP A 65 -9.78 -12.56 8.72
C TRP A 65 -9.45 -11.99 10.10
N LYS A 66 -10.14 -12.47 11.12
CA LYS A 66 -10.01 -12.06 12.53
C LYS A 66 -8.60 -12.24 13.12
N ARG A 67 -7.74 -13.03 12.47
CA ARG A 67 -6.37 -13.30 12.94
C ARG A 67 -5.34 -12.33 12.36
N MET A 68 -5.77 -11.35 11.58
CA MET A 68 -4.88 -10.35 11.01
C MET A 68 -4.20 -9.53 12.11
N THR A 69 -2.87 -9.33 11.98
CA THR A 69 -2.09 -8.53 12.92
C THR A 69 -1.62 -7.23 12.27
N MET A 70 -1.36 -6.22 13.10
CA MET A 70 -0.79 -4.95 12.60
C MET A 70 0.54 -5.16 11.87
N ASN A 71 1.39 -6.07 12.39
CA ASN A 71 2.67 -6.40 11.77
C ASN A 71 2.46 -7.09 10.41
N GLY A 72 1.43 -7.95 10.29
CA GLY A 72 1.03 -8.55 9.01
C GLY A 72 0.59 -7.50 8.00
N ALA A 73 -0.23 -6.52 8.41
CA ALA A 73 -0.64 -5.42 7.54
C ALA A 73 0.55 -4.62 7.02
N VAL A 74 1.46 -4.23 7.90
CA VAL A 74 2.68 -3.48 7.54
C VAL A 74 3.56 -4.30 6.58
N ALA A 75 3.76 -5.59 6.85
CA ALA A 75 4.51 -6.48 5.98
C ALA A 75 3.88 -6.59 4.59
N GLY A 76 2.55 -6.69 4.52
CA GLY A 76 1.82 -6.72 3.24
C GLY A 76 1.98 -5.43 2.43
N ILE A 77 1.85 -4.29 3.08
CA ILE A 77 2.02 -2.98 2.43
C ILE A 77 3.44 -2.84 1.86
N ILE A 78 4.45 -3.15 2.67
CA ILE A 78 5.86 -3.05 2.24
C ILE A 78 6.16 -4.06 1.12
N SER A 79 5.77 -5.32 1.27
CA SER A 79 6.04 -6.34 0.27
C SER A 79 5.28 -6.11 -1.04
N GLY A 80 4.03 -5.65 -0.97
CA GLY A 80 3.22 -5.33 -2.15
C GLY A 80 3.82 -4.18 -2.95
N GLY A 81 4.14 -3.06 -2.29
CA GLY A 81 4.79 -1.92 -2.92
C GLY A 81 6.18 -2.28 -3.50
N ALA A 82 7.01 -2.96 -2.72
CA ALA A 82 8.32 -3.42 -3.19
C ALA A 82 8.23 -4.37 -4.39
N SER A 83 7.27 -5.29 -4.39
CA SER A 83 7.08 -6.25 -5.49
C SER A 83 6.71 -5.56 -6.80
N VAL A 84 5.87 -4.50 -6.77
CA VAL A 84 5.55 -3.72 -7.97
C VAL A 84 6.80 -3.04 -8.52
N VAL A 85 7.60 -2.40 -7.65
CA VAL A 85 8.85 -1.75 -8.07
C VAL A 85 9.82 -2.77 -8.69
N ILE A 86 9.99 -3.91 -8.04
CA ILE A 86 10.87 -4.98 -8.54
C ILE A 86 10.40 -5.48 -9.91
N TRP A 87 9.10 -5.74 -10.06
CA TRP A 87 8.51 -6.28 -11.28
C TRP A 87 8.68 -5.36 -12.48
N GLU A 88 8.51 -4.05 -12.28
CA GLU A 88 8.55 -3.06 -13.36
C GLU A 88 9.98 -2.54 -13.65
N THR A 89 10.81 -2.40 -12.63
CA THR A 89 12.06 -1.64 -12.74
C THR A 89 13.28 -2.51 -12.90
N ILE A 90 13.31 -3.71 -12.26
CA ILE A 90 14.52 -4.52 -12.26
C ILE A 90 14.58 -5.40 -13.51
N PRO A 91 15.62 -5.22 -14.37
CA PRO A 91 15.83 -6.06 -15.53
C PRO A 91 16.43 -7.40 -15.08
N MET A 92 15.61 -8.46 -15.06
CA MET A 92 15.98 -9.77 -14.54
C MET A 92 16.08 -10.86 -15.63
N ILE A 93 15.38 -10.68 -16.75
CA ILE A 93 15.27 -11.70 -17.78
C ILE A 93 16.10 -11.32 -19.00
N PRO A 94 17.02 -12.18 -19.46
CA PRO A 94 17.75 -11.94 -20.69
C PRO A 94 16.82 -12.13 -21.90
N ALA A 95 16.69 -11.09 -22.74
CA ALA A 95 15.96 -11.15 -23.99
C ALA A 95 16.76 -10.40 -25.05
N ASP A 96 17.00 -11.04 -26.19
CA ASP A 96 17.66 -10.47 -27.39
C ASP A 96 18.96 -9.67 -27.11
N GLY A 97 19.78 -10.16 -26.16
CA GLY A 97 21.07 -9.54 -25.82
C GLY A 97 21.00 -8.41 -24.79
N ALA A 98 19.84 -8.08 -24.25
CA ALA A 98 19.63 -7.13 -23.16
C ALA A 98 18.82 -7.77 -22.03
N PHE A 99 18.95 -7.24 -20.81
CA PHE A 99 18.08 -7.63 -19.71
C PHE A 99 16.83 -6.75 -19.73
N VAL A 100 15.66 -7.37 -19.64
CA VAL A 100 14.35 -6.69 -19.60
C VAL A 100 13.67 -6.92 -18.26
N SER A 101 12.75 -6.05 -17.90
CA SER A 101 11.93 -6.19 -16.69
C SER A 101 10.99 -7.40 -16.82
N LEU A 102 10.51 -7.91 -15.68
CA LEU A 102 9.56 -9.02 -15.67
C LEU A 102 8.25 -8.64 -16.36
N SER A 103 7.79 -7.40 -16.26
CA SER A 103 6.58 -6.94 -16.93
C SER A 103 6.73 -6.95 -18.45
N ALA A 104 7.88 -6.50 -18.95
CA ALA A 104 8.17 -6.50 -20.39
C ALA A 104 8.33 -7.91 -20.96
N ALA A 105 8.95 -8.82 -20.20
CA ALA A 105 9.18 -10.20 -20.63
C ALA A 105 7.93 -11.08 -20.60
N THR A 106 7.06 -10.89 -19.61
CA THR A 106 5.87 -11.74 -19.41
C THR A 106 4.59 -11.14 -19.97
N GLY A 107 4.55 -9.81 -20.18
CA GLY A 107 3.33 -9.08 -20.53
C GLY A 107 2.28 -9.05 -19.42
N ILE A 108 2.63 -9.53 -18.21
CA ILE A 108 1.71 -9.59 -17.08
C ILE A 108 1.77 -8.27 -16.32
N TYR A 109 0.60 -7.67 -16.09
CA TYR A 109 0.46 -6.46 -15.31
C TYR A 109 0.91 -6.71 -13.85
N SER A 110 1.79 -5.87 -13.37
CA SER A 110 2.49 -5.99 -12.06
C SER A 110 1.57 -6.10 -10.85
N LEU A 111 0.33 -5.61 -10.95
CA LEU A 111 -0.66 -5.71 -9.88
C LEU A 111 -0.91 -7.18 -9.46
N LEU A 112 -1.07 -8.09 -10.42
CA LEU A 112 -1.42 -9.49 -10.14
C LEU A 112 -0.36 -10.21 -9.31
N PRO A 113 0.91 -10.30 -9.74
CA PRO A 113 1.94 -10.98 -8.97
C PRO A 113 2.22 -10.28 -7.65
N ALA A 114 2.24 -8.95 -7.62
CA ALA A 114 2.49 -8.19 -6.40
C ALA A 114 1.36 -8.35 -5.38
N PHE A 115 0.10 -8.42 -5.82
CA PHE A 115 -1.05 -8.69 -4.96
C PHE A 115 -0.94 -10.07 -4.29
N ILE A 116 -0.58 -11.10 -5.04
CA ILE A 116 -0.42 -12.47 -4.52
C ILE A 116 0.74 -12.52 -3.50
N ILE A 117 1.87 -11.88 -3.80
CA ILE A 117 3.02 -11.81 -2.90
C ILE A 117 2.65 -11.07 -1.60
N ALA A 118 1.97 -9.93 -1.70
CA ALA A 118 1.52 -9.17 -0.55
C ALA A 118 0.53 -9.96 0.30
N LEU A 119 -0.43 -10.65 -0.32
CA LEU A 119 -1.39 -11.51 0.37
C LEU A 119 -0.71 -12.64 1.14
N ALA A 120 0.26 -13.32 0.50
CA ALA A 120 1.07 -14.34 1.15
C ALA A 120 1.87 -13.76 2.33
N ALA A 121 2.49 -12.60 2.16
CA ALA A 121 3.24 -11.93 3.21
C ALA A 121 2.37 -11.56 4.43
N VAL A 122 1.17 -11.01 4.21
CA VAL A 122 0.21 -10.73 5.29
C VAL A 122 -0.14 -12.00 6.04
N ILE A 123 -0.45 -13.08 5.34
CA ILE A 123 -0.83 -14.37 5.94
C ILE A 123 0.33 -14.93 6.76
N ILE A 124 1.51 -15.04 6.16
CA ILE A 124 2.68 -15.63 6.83
C ILE A 124 3.05 -14.84 8.09
N VAL A 125 3.17 -13.51 7.98
CA VAL A 125 3.57 -12.67 9.11
C VAL A 125 2.49 -12.66 10.19
N SER A 126 1.20 -12.64 9.82
CA SER A 126 0.11 -12.71 10.79
C SER A 126 0.04 -14.07 11.50
N LEU A 127 0.39 -15.16 10.83
CA LEU A 127 0.47 -16.48 11.46
C LEU A 127 1.66 -16.59 12.42
N CYS A 128 2.80 -15.97 12.08
CA CYS A 128 4.00 -15.96 12.91
C CYS A 128 3.92 -14.99 14.10
N THR A 129 3.02 -14.00 14.05
CA THR A 129 2.86 -12.98 15.08
C THR A 129 1.77 -13.38 16.07
N LYS A 130 2.04 -13.19 17.37
CA LYS A 130 1.02 -13.44 18.42
C LYS A 130 -0.09 -12.40 18.33
N VAL A 131 -1.31 -12.86 18.25
CA VAL A 131 -2.53 -12.03 18.25
C VAL A 131 -2.99 -11.83 19.69
N ASP A 132 -3.21 -10.59 20.09
CA ASP A 132 -3.93 -10.26 21.33
C ASP A 132 -5.44 -10.48 21.07
N ARG A 133 -5.89 -11.72 21.29
CA ARG A 133 -7.27 -12.13 21.00
C ARG A 133 -8.30 -11.31 21.76
N GLN A 134 -8.00 -10.90 22.99
CA GLN A 134 -8.93 -10.13 23.81
C GLN A 134 -9.25 -8.78 23.17
N LYS A 135 -8.25 -8.06 22.68
CA LYS A 135 -8.46 -6.77 21.99
C LYS A 135 -9.22 -6.93 20.65
N VAL A 136 -8.94 -8.00 19.91
CA VAL A 136 -9.61 -8.26 18.64
C VAL A 136 -11.09 -8.58 18.88
N ASP A 137 -11.40 -9.45 19.83
CA ASP A 137 -12.78 -9.83 20.16
C ASP A 137 -13.57 -8.63 20.72
N GLU A 138 -12.97 -7.77 21.54
CA GLU A 138 -13.59 -6.53 22.01
C GLU A 138 -13.91 -5.57 20.86
N LEU A 139 -13.02 -5.41 19.88
CA LEU A 139 -13.24 -4.54 18.73
C LEU A 139 -14.38 -5.04 17.85
N PHE A 140 -14.41 -6.36 17.58
CA PHE A 140 -15.50 -6.96 16.82
C PHE A 140 -16.83 -6.89 17.57
N ALA A 141 -16.85 -7.11 18.89
CA ALA A 141 -18.05 -6.96 19.72
C ALA A 141 -18.57 -5.50 19.67
N ARG A 142 -17.69 -4.51 19.76
CA ARG A 142 -18.07 -3.09 19.65
C ARG A 142 -18.59 -2.72 18.25
N ALA A 143 -18.00 -3.29 17.19
CA ALA A 143 -18.46 -3.06 15.83
C ALA A 143 -19.89 -3.62 15.63
N ASN A 144 -20.13 -4.86 16.04
CA ASN A 144 -21.45 -5.50 15.95
C ASN A 144 -22.51 -4.79 16.82
N ALA A 145 -22.16 -4.31 18.03
CA ALA A 145 -23.07 -3.56 18.87
C ALA A 145 -23.51 -2.25 18.21
N LYS A 146 -22.60 -1.53 17.55
CA LYS A 146 -22.94 -0.33 16.79
C LYS A 146 -23.83 -0.58 15.58
N GLU A 147 -23.63 -1.70 14.88
CA GLU A 147 -24.52 -2.09 13.78
C GLU A 147 -25.93 -2.39 14.27
N THR A 148 -26.06 -3.07 15.42
CA THR A 148 -27.36 -3.38 16.03
C THR A 148 -28.07 -2.10 16.50
N GLU A 149 -27.34 -1.14 17.11
CA GLU A 149 -27.89 0.16 17.48
C GLU A 149 -28.32 1.00 16.26
N ALA A 150 -27.53 0.98 15.18
CA ALA A 150 -27.86 1.69 13.95
C ALA A 150 -29.11 1.13 13.26
N GLN A 151 -29.30 -0.19 13.29
CA GLN A 151 -30.50 -0.84 12.78
C GLN A 151 -31.74 -0.52 13.63
N ALA A 152 -31.59 -0.47 14.96
CA ALA A 152 -32.70 -0.14 15.86
C ALA A 152 -33.17 1.33 15.79
N ILE A 153 -32.31 2.24 15.32
CA ILE A 153 -32.65 3.68 15.14
C ILE A 153 -33.24 3.93 13.74
N GLY A 154 -33.03 3.01 12.79
CA GLY A 154 -33.51 3.13 11.40
C GLY A 154 -34.90 2.52 11.16
N GLU A 155 -35.53 1.88 12.15
CA GLU A 155 -36.92 1.44 12.18
C GLU A 155 -37.79 2.50 12.93
#